data_d71b56b920253649d92f5b230351da30
#
_entry.id   d71b56b920253649d92f5b230351da30
#
_cell.length_a   1.000
_cell.length_b   1.000
_cell.length_c   1.000
_cell.angle_alpha   90.00
_cell.angle_beta   90.00
_cell.angle_gamma   90.00
#
_symmetry.space_group_name_H-M   'P 1'
#
loop_
_entity.id
_entity.type
_entity.pdbx_description
1 polymer ?
#
loop_
_entity_poly.entity_id
_entity_poly.type
_entity_poly.pdbx_seq_one_letter_code
_entity_poly.pdbx_strand_id
1 'polypeptide(L)'
;MKKITAYLFDLGGVIVDVDYQKTISKFSSLGVNNANEFYNQFNQSGLFDKYEKGVITSDFFIKQLKPLTNDGVSESQIVDAWNAMIGEFPVEKLDFIAGLSSKKPCCLLSNTNEIHLKKVTENLSKTPYESLASLFKNCYYSHLIGKRKP
;
A
#
# COMPACT_ATOMS: atom_id res chain seq x y z
N MET A 1 -23.34 -28.38 -2.48
CA MET A 1 -22.53 -27.22 -2.02
C MET A 1 -21.24 -27.10 -2.83
N LYS A 2 -20.93 -25.91 -3.36
CA LYS A 2 -19.66 -25.70 -4.04
C LYS A 2 -18.52 -25.74 -3.01
N LYS A 3 -17.50 -26.54 -3.26
CA LYS A 3 -16.34 -26.70 -2.36
C LYS A 3 -15.38 -25.53 -2.58
N ILE A 4 -14.96 -24.84 -1.50
CA ILE A 4 -13.89 -23.82 -1.57
C ILE A 4 -12.60 -24.53 -1.93
N THR A 5 -11.93 -24.08 -3.01
CA THR A 5 -10.70 -24.68 -3.54
C THR A 5 -9.47 -23.81 -3.29
N ALA A 6 -9.64 -22.48 -3.13
CA ALA A 6 -8.58 -21.51 -2.87
C ALA A 6 -9.14 -20.29 -2.13
N TYR A 7 -8.25 -19.50 -1.54
CA TYR A 7 -8.55 -18.21 -0.92
C TYR A 7 -7.85 -17.09 -1.68
N LEU A 8 -8.55 -15.96 -1.83
CA LEU A 8 -7.98 -14.73 -2.37
C LEU A 8 -8.11 -13.63 -1.32
N PHE A 9 -6.99 -13.06 -0.90
CA PHE A 9 -6.92 -12.02 0.12
C PHE A 9 -6.63 -10.66 -0.50
N ASP A 10 -7.20 -9.61 0.10
CA ASP A 10 -6.71 -8.25 -0.04
C ASP A 10 -5.59 -8.01 0.99
N LEU A 11 -4.80 -6.95 0.82
CA LEU A 11 -3.70 -6.60 1.71
C LEU A 11 -4.10 -5.48 2.68
N GLY A 12 -4.29 -4.27 2.16
CA GLY A 12 -4.59 -3.07 2.96
C GLY A 12 -5.96 -3.13 3.61
N GLY A 13 -6.03 -2.86 4.92
CA GLY A 13 -7.26 -2.92 5.70
C GLY A 13 -7.77 -4.35 5.98
N VAL A 14 -7.11 -5.38 5.47
CA VAL A 14 -7.43 -6.79 5.70
C VAL A 14 -6.31 -7.47 6.48
N ILE A 15 -5.11 -7.45 5.96
CA ILE A 15 -3.94 -8.11 6.56
C ILE A 15 -3.06 -7.10 7.28
N VAL A 16 -2.78 -5.96 6.65
CA VAL A 16 -2.06 -4.83 7.21
C VAL A 16 -3.05 -3.70 7.53
N ASP A 17 -2.89 -3.08 8.67
CA ASP A 17 -3.73 -1.95 9.06
C ASP A 17 -3.41 -0.72 8.18
N VAL A 18 -4.45 0.03 7.79
CA VAL A 18 -4.34 1.24 6.96
C VAL A 18 -5.13 2.37 7.58
N ASP A 19 -4.46 3.50 7.79
CA ASP A 19 -5.06 4.72 8.33
C ASP A 19 -4.73 5.94 7.44
N TYR A 20 -5.62 6.28 6.53
CA TYR A 20 -5.48 7.40 5.60
C TYR A 20 -5.30 8.75 6.29
N GLN A 21 -5.86 8.94 7.50
CA GLN A 21 -5.75 10.19 8.25
C GLN A 21 -4.31 10.50 8.65
N LYS A 22 -3.50 9.50 8.88
CA LYS A 22 -2.06 9.68 9.17
C LYS A 22 -1.32 10.29 8.00
N THR A 23 -1.57 9.85 6.76
CA THR A 23 -0.99 10.44 5.55
C THR A 23 -1.47 11.88 5.35
N ILE A 24 -2.78 12.14 5.50
CA ILE A 24 -3.34 13.48 5.39
C ILE A 24 -2.70 14.42 6.42
N SER A 25 -2.61 14.00 7.69
CA SER A 25 -1.98 14.79 8.76
C SER A 25 -0.50 15.06 8.49
N LYS A 26 0.23 14.09 7.97
CA LYS A 26 1.64 14.26 7.60
C LYS A 26 1.82 15.25 6.46
N PHE A 27 1.03 15.18 5.38
CA PHE A 27 1.07 16.17 4.31
C PHE A 27 0.68 17.56 4.79
N SER A 28 -0.30 17.69 5.68
CA SER A 28 -0.64 18.95 6.32
C SER A 28 0.56 19.53 7.07
N SER A 29 1.30 18.73 7.83
CA SER A 29 2.52 19.15 8.53
C SER A 29 3.66 19.56 7.60
N LEU A 30 3.66 19.11 6.36
CA LEU A 30 4.60 19.49 5.31
C LEU A 30 4.16 20.75 4.54
N GLY A 31 3.08 21.41 4.95
CA GLY A 31 2.57 22.65 4.38
C GLY A 31 1.54 22.47 3.27
N VAL A 32 1.04 21.26 3.04
CA VAL A 32 -0.05 21.05 2.08
C VAL A 32 -1.34 21.63 2.66
N ASN A 33 -1.81 22.73 2.10
CA ASN A 33 -3.08 23.34 2.48
C ASN A 33 -4.24 22.43 2.06
N ASN A 34 -5.27 22.32 2.91
CA ASN A 34 -6.44 21.49 2.65
C ASN A 34 -6.07 20.05 2.24
N ALA A 35 -5.22 19.39 3.03
CA ALA A 35 -4.68 18.07 2.69
C ALA A 35 -5.77 17.01 2.39
N ASN A 36 -6.98 17.15 2.93
CA ASN A 36 -8.14 16.32 2.57
C ASN A 36 -8.60 16.56 1.12
N GLU A 37 -8.69 17.82 0.70
CA GLU A 37 -9.09 18.20 -0.66
C GLU A 37 -8.00 17.79 -1.65
N PHE A 38 -6.74 17.98 -1.28
CA PHE A 38 -5.57 17.52 -2.01
C PHE A 38 -5.65 16.01 -2.30
N TYR A 39 -5.88 15.19 -1.29
CA TYR A 39 -6.00 13.74 -1.46
C TYR A 39 -7.15 13.38 -2.41
N ASN A 40 -8.28 14.07 -2.30
CA ASN A 40 -9.42 13.90 -3.18
C ASN A 40 -9.14 14.37 -4.61
N GLN A 41 -8.47 15.51 -4.81
CA GLN A 41 -8.09 16.02 -6.12
C GLN A 41 -7.14 15.07 -6.85
N PHE A 42 -6.12 14.55 -6.18
CA PHE A 42 -5.18 13.60 -6.80
C PHE A 42 -5.84 12.26 -7.11
N ASN A 43 -6.78 11.82 -6.28
CA ASN A 43 -7.59 10.65 -6.60
C ASN A 43 -8.47 10.89 -7.85
N GLN A 44 -9.09 12.07 -7.96
CA GLN A 44 -9.91 12.45 -9.12
C GLN A 44 -9.08 12.73 -10.39
N SER A 45 -7.87 13.28 -10.27
CA SER A 45 -6.97 13.55 -11.40
C SER A 45 -6.41 12.27 -12.05
N GLY A 46 -6.62 11.13 -11.43
CA GLY A 46 -6.10 9.84 -11.88
C GLY A 46 -4.59 9.67 -11.63
N LEU A 47 -3.93 10.56 -10.89
CA LEU A 47 -2.49 10.43 -10.57
C LEU A 47 -2.25 9.15 -9.75
N PHE A 48 -3.06 8.90 -8.71
CA PHE A 48 -2.98 7.70 -7.91
C PHE A 48 -3.29 6.44 -8.73
N ASP A 49 -4.31 6.50 -9.58
CA ASP A 49 -4.65 5.40 -10.48
C ASP A 49 -3.48 5.03 -11.42
N LYS A 50 -2.84 6.04 -12.03
CA LYS A 50 -1.67 5.83 -12.89
C LYS A 50 -0.49 5.24 -12.11
N TYR A 51 -0.25 5.70 -10.89
CA TYR A 51 0.83 5.20 -10.04
C TYR A 51 0.56 3.77 -9.57
N GLU A 52 -0.66 3.46 -9.14
CA GLU A 52 -1.06 2.11 -8.74
C GLU A 52 -1.16 1.12 -9.91
N LYS A 53 -1.23 1.59 -11.16
CA LYS A 53 -1.10 0.78 -12.38
C LYS A 53 0.33 0.69 -12.90
N GLY A 54 1.30 1.32 -12.24
CA GLY A 54 2.69 1.35 -12.69
C GLY A 54 2.92 2.13 -14.01
N VAL A 55 1.97 2.99 -14.41
CA VAL A 55 2.08 3.83 -15.61
C VAL A 55 3.07 4.96 -15.41
N ILE A 56 3.24 5.43 -14.17
CA ILE A 56 4.21 6.45 -13.78
C ILE A 56 5.16 5.89 -12.72
N THR A 57 6.40 6.43 -12.72
CA THR A 57 7.42 6.04 -11.74
C THR A 57 7.23 6.71 -10.39
N SER A 58 7.87 6.18 -9.34
CA SER A 58 7.90 6.79 -8.01
C SER A 58 8.50 8.20 -8.04
N ASP A 59 9.57 8.41 -8.81
CA ASP A 59 10.19 9.74 -8.98
C ASP A 59 9.23 10.75 -9.60
N PHE A 60 8.50 10.35 -10.65
CA PHE A 60 7.51 11.21 -11.26
C PHE A 60 6.40 11.55 -10.26
N PHE A 61 5.90 10.55 -9.55
CA PHE A 61 4.87 10.73 -8.53
C PHE A 61 5.31 11.72 -7.43
N ILE A 62 6.51 11.56 -6.88
CA ILE A 62 7.08 12.45 -5.85
C ILE A 62 7.22 13.87 -6.39
N LYS A 63 7.70 14.04 -7.64
CA LYS A 63 7.83 15.34 -8.30
C LYS A 63 6.50 16.07 -8.48
N GLN A 64 5.38 15.36 -8.62
CA GLN A 64 4.05 15.97 -8.65
C GLN A 64 3.60 16.47 -7.27
N LEU A 65 4.04 15.82 -6.18
CA LEU A 65 3.67 16.17 -4.82
C LEU A 65 4.53 17.31 -4.24
N LYS A 66 5.80 17.37 -4.62
CA LYS A 66 6.79 18.32 -4.05
C LYS A 66 6.39 19.80 -4.15
N PRO A 67 5.85 20.31 -5.27
CA PRO A 67 5.44 21.72 -5.39
C PRO A 67 4.32 22.14 -4.44
N LEU A 68 3.64 21.19 -3.82
CA LEU A 68 2.52 21.42 -2.92
C LEU A 68 2.96 21.52 -1.46
N THR A 69 4.20 21.17 -1.17
CA THR A 69 4.81 21.22 0.16
C THR A 69 5.57 22.54 0.35
N ASN A 70 5.89 22.85 1.61
CA ASN A 70 6.74 23.99 1.94
C ASN A 70 8.13 23.88 1.29
N ASP A 71 8.78 25.03 1.06
CA ASP A 71 10.16 25.07 0.61
C ASP A 71 11.09 24.31 1.58
N GLY A 72 12.03 23.58 1.03
CA GLY A 72 13.00 22.81 1.80
C GLY A 72 12.54 21.42 2.22
N VAL A 73 11.28 21.03 1.97
CA VAL A 73 10.81 19.65 2.20
C VAL A 73 11.55 18.70 1.26
N SER A 74 12.17 17.66 1.83
CA SER A 74 12.89 16.64 1.07
C SER A 74 11.95 15.61 0.45
N GLU A 75 12.42 14.91 -0.58
CA GLU A 75 11.69 13.79 -1.18
C GLU A 75 11.44 12.66 -0.18
N SER A 76 12.41 12.41 0.72
CA SER A 76 12.26 11.43 1.80
C SER A 76 11.10 11.78 2.73
N GLN A 77 10.94 13.06 3.09
CA GLN A 77 9.80 13.48 3.92
C GLN A 77 8.44 13.28 3.20
N ILE A 78 8.40 13.45 1.88
CA ILE A 78 7.21 13.18 1.07
C ILE A 78 6.91 11.67 1.05
N VAL A 79 7.94 10.84 0.88
CA VAL A 79 7.80 9.37 0.94
C VAL A 79 7.31 8.92 2.32
N ASP A 80 7.85 9.49 3.40
CA ASP A 80 7.42 9.19 4.76
C ASP A 80 5.96 9.60 5.01
N ALA A 81 5.56 10.76 4.48
CA ALA A 81 4.18 11.22 4.56
C ALA A 81 3.21 10.31 3.78
N TRP A 82 3.62 9.88 2.57
CA TRP A 82 2.84 8.94 1.76
C TRP A 82 2.70 7.58 2.44
N ASN A 83 3.76 7.08 3.06
CA ASN A 83 3.79 5.80 3.78
C ASN A 83 3.12 5.84 5.16
N ALA A 84 2.78 7.01 5.70
CA ALA A 84 2.26 7.14 7.06
C ALA A 84 0.96 6.37 7.29
N MET A 85 0.18 6.12 6.23
CA MET A 85 -1.05 5.33 6.30
C MET A 85 -0.82 3.84 6.52
N ILE A 86 0.37 3.33 6.19
CA ILE A 86 0.69 1.89 6.29
C ILE A 86 1.02 1.57 7.74
N GLY A 87 0.17 0.76 8.36
CA GLY A 87 0.33 0.29 9.73
C GLY A 87 1.17 -0.98 9.84
N GLU A 88 1.09 -1.59 11.01
CA GLU A 88 1.78 -2.84 11.31
C GLU A 88 0.93 -4.05 10.90
N PHE A 89 1.57 -5.22 10.91
CA PHE A 89 0.90 -6.49 10.70
C PHE A 89 0.51 -7.10 12.04
N PRO A 90 -0.78 -7.30 12.35
CA PRO A 90 -1.20 -8.13 13.47
C PRO A 90 -0.72 -9.57 13.24
N VAL A 91 0.13 -10.08 14.12
CA VAL A 91 0.77 -11.41 13.95
C VAL A 91 -0.28 -12.52 13.90
N GLU A 92 -1.37 -12.38 14.64
CA GLU A 92 -2.47 -13.34 14.65
C GLU A 92 -3.12 -13.52 13.27
N LYS A 93 -3.19 -12.43 12.47
CA LYS A 93 -3.69 -12.51 11.08
C LYS A 93 -2.73 -13.31 10.20
N LEU A 94 -1.41 -13.10 10.38
CA LEU A 94 -0.39 -13.84 9.64
C LEU A 94 -0.38 -15.32 10.00
N ASP A 95 -0.49 -15.64 11.28
CA ASP A 95 -0.59 -17.02 11.78
C ASP A 95 -1.84 -17.73 11.22
N PHE A 96 -2.97 -17.02 11.20
CA PHE A 96 -4.20 -17.54 10.61
C PHE A 96 -4.03 -17.87 9.12
N ILE A 97 -3.42 -16.96 8.34
CA ILE A 97 -3.15 -17.16 6.92
C ILE A 97 -2.19 -18.33 6.71
N ALA A 98 -1.13 -18.43 7.51
CA ALA A 98 -0.19 -19.55 7.46
C ALA A 98 -0.91 -20.90 7.69
N GLY A 99 -1.82 -20.95 8.67
CA GLY A 99 -2.65 -22.12 8.92
C GLY A 99 -3.63 -22.47 7.77
N LEU A 100 -4.14 -21.46 7.06
CA LEU A 100 -4.96 -21.69 5.85
C LEU A 100 -4.11 -22.15 4.68
N SER A 101 -2.96 -21.53 4.45
CA SER A 101 -2.08 -21.81 3.30
C SER A 101 -1.49 -23.23 3.35
N SER A 102 -1.38 -23.81 4.54
CA SER A 102 -0.99 -25.22 4.70
C SER A 102 -2.06 -26.21 4.22
N LYS A 103 -3.32 -25.78 4.10
CA LYS A 103 -4.45 -26.63 3.74
C LYS A 103 -4.96 -26.37 2.32
N LYS A 104 -4.89 -25.14 1.85
CA LYS A 104 -5.39 -24.73 0.53
C LYS A 104 -4.57 -23.59 -0.04
N PRO A 105 -4.48 -23.45 -1.37
CA PRO A 105 -3.82 -22.32 -1.99
C PRO A 105 -4.42 -20.98 -1.51
N CYS A 106 -3.56 -20.09 -1.00
CA CYS A 106 -3.88 -18.71 -0.70
C CYS A 106 -3.16 -17.82 -1.71
N CYS A 107 -3.88 -16.85 -2.27
CA CYS A 107 -3.33 -15.84 -3.17
C CYS A 107 -3.61 -14.45 -2.60
N LEU A 108 -2.76 -13.49 -2.95
CA LEU A 108 -2.90 -12.08 -2.59
C LEU A 108 -3.18 -11.24 -3.84
N LEU A 109 -4.14 -10.32 -3.76
CA LEU A 109 -4.44 -9.34 -4.81
C LEU A 109 -4.62 -7.97 -4.18
N SER A 110 -3.68 -7.05 -4.43
CA SER A 110 -3.64 -5.73 -3.81
C SER A 110 -3.56 -4.61 -4.83
N ASN A 111 -4.40 -3.58 -4.67
CA ASN A 111 -4.14 -2.26 -5.27
C ASN A 111 -3.08 -1.56 -4.42
N THR A 112 -1.90 -1.36 -4.99
CA THR A 112 -0.75 -0.77 -4.29
C THR A 112 0.22 -0.14 -5.27
N ASN A 113 1.30 0.43 -4.76
CA ASN A 113 2.36 1.06 -5.53
C ASN A 113 3.73 0.68 -4.96
N GLU A 114 4.78 1.02 -5.69
CA GLU A 114 6.16 0.65 -5.33
C GLU A 114 6.56 1.16 -3.94
N ILE A 115 6.25 2.43 -3.61
CA ILE A 115 6.60 3.04 -2.31
C ILE A 115 5.89 2.30 -1.16
N HIS A 116 4.59 2.07 -1.29
CA HIS A 116 3.82 1.34 -0.27
C HIS A 116 4.26 -0.12 -0.14
N LEU A 117 4.54 -0.82 -1.26
CA LEU A 117 4.99 -2.21 -1.19
C LEU A 117 6.34 -2.34 -0.48
N LYS A 118 7.26 -1.40 -0.70
CA LYS A 118 8.52 -1.33 0.02
C LYS A 118 8.29 -1.15 1.53
N LYS A 119 7.39 -0.26 1.93
CA LYS A 119 7.05 -0.04 3.34
C LYS A 119 6.37 -1.26 3.97
N VAL A 120 5.46 -1.90 3.26
CA VAL A 120 4.82 -3.16 3.66
C VAL A 120 5.86 -4.24 3.92
N THR A 121 6.84 -4.40 3.01
CA THR A 121 7.93 -5.38 3.15
C THR A 121 8.79 -5.07 4.38
N GLU A 122 9.13 -3.81 4.61
CA GLU A 122 9.86 -3.35 5.78
C GLU A 122 9.09 -3.67 7.09
N ASN A 123 7.79 -3.38 7.14
CA ASN A 123 6.98 -3.65 8.32
C ASN A 123 6.83 -5.16 8.56
N LEU A 124 6.67 -5.96 7.50
CA LEU A 124 6.58 -7.41 7.60
C LEU A 124 7.86 -8.03 8.17
N SER A 125 9.04 -7.49 7.82
CA SER A 125 10.34 -7.97 8.31
C SER A 125 10.52 -7.85 9.82
N LYS A 126 9.68 -7.08 10.50
CA LYS A 126 9.62 -6.97 11.97
C LYS A 126 8.81 -8.08 12.63
N THR A 127 8.17 -8.93 11.85
CA THR A 127 7.37 -10.07 12.30
C THR A 127 8.16 -11.38 12.13
N PRO A 128 7.67 -12.52 12.63
CA PRO A 128 8.29 -13.82 12.38
C PRO A 128 8.25 -14.28 10.92
N TYR A 129 7.60 -13.54 10.02
CA TYR A 129 7.43 -13.90 8.61
C TYR A 129 8.38 -13.10 7.73
N GLU A 130 9.15 -13.80 6.87
CA GLU A 130 10.19 -13.17 6.05
C GLU A 130 9.61 -12.37 4.86
N SER A 131 8.51 -12.87 4.26
CA SER A 131 7.92 -12.27 3.06
C SER A 131 6.46 -12.68 2.88
N LEU A 132 5.70 -11.89 2.12
CA LEU A 132 4.34 -12.27 1.70
C LEU A 132 4.37 -13.54 0.83
N ALA A 133 5.42 -13.75 0.04
CA ALA A 133 5.59 -14.93 -0.78
C ALA A 133 5.72 -16.24 0.04
N SER A 134 6.11 -16.16 1.31
CA SER A 134 6.12 -17.33 2.21
C SER A 134 4.71 -17.74 2.68
N LEU A 135 3.75 -16.83 2.63
CA LEU A 135 2.36 -17.05 3.06
C LEU A 135 1.42 -17.33 1.88
N PHE A 136 1.73 -16.78 0.70
CA PHE A 136 0.86 -16.82 -0.46
C PHE A 136 1.52 -17.55 -1.63
N LYS A 137 0.75 -18.41 -2.28
CA LYS A 137 1.19 -19.11 -3.50
C LYS A 137 1.51 -18.12 -4.62
N ASN A 138 0.71 -17.06 -4.76
CA ASN A 138 0.94 -15.97 -5.70
C ASN A 138 0.52 -14.65 -5.07
N CYS A 139 1.32 -13.60 -5.33
CA CYS A 139 1.04 -12.22 -4.94
C CYS A 139 0.89 -11.37 -6.21
N TYR A 140 -0.26 -10.74 -6.35
CA TYR A 140 -0.57 -9.86 -7.46
C TYR A 140 -0.68 -8.42 -6.96
N TYR A 141 0.22 -7.57 -7.43
CA TYR A 141 0.28 -6.15 -7.10
C TYR A 141 -0.08 -5.31 -8.32
N SER A 142 -1.03 -4.40 -8.18
CA SER A 142 -1.59 -3.63 -9.29
C SER A 142 -0.55 -2.93 -10.15
N HIS A 143 0.47 -2.33 -9.53
CA HIS A 143 1.54 -1.60 -10.24
C HIS A 143 2.48 -2.53 -11.03
N LEU A 144 2.55 -3.81 -10.68
CA LEU A 144 3.36 -4.79 -11.42
C LEU A 144 2.56 -5.47 -12.54
N ILE A 145 1.26 -5.66 -12.35
CA ILE A 145 0.39 -6.29 -13.35
C ILE A 145 -0.30 -5.28 -14.29
N GLY A 146 -0.14 -3.98 -14.03
CA GLY A 146 -0.72 -2.91 -14.85
C GLY A 146 -2.25 -2.75 -14.74
N LYS A 147 -2.87 -3.32 -13.71
CA LYS A 147 -4.33 -3.34 -13.53
C LYS A 147 -4.70 -3.20 -12.06
N ARG A 148 -5.81 -2.51 -11.79
CA ARG A 148 -6.41 -2.39 -10.46
C ARG A 148 -7.69 -3.22 -10.35
N LYS A 149 -8.00 -3.69 -9.14
CA LYS A 149 -9.36 -4.12 -8.78
C LYS A 149 -10.32 -2.94 -8.84
N PRO A 150 -11.61 -3.19 -9.12
CA PRO A 150 -12.65 -2.19 -8.99
C PRO A 150 -12.73 -1.59 -7.57
#